data_59631e62a37398101853b814dec3934f
#
_entry.id   59631e62a37398101853b814dec3934f
#
_cell.length_a   1.000
_cell.length_b   1.000
_cell.length_c   1.000
_cell.angle_alpha   90.00
_cell.angle_beta   90.00
_cell.angle_gamma   90.00
#
_symmetry.space_group_name_H-M   'P 1'
#
loop_
_entity.id
_entity.type
_entity.pdbx_description
1 polymer ?
#
loop_
_entity_poly.entity_id
_entity_poly.type
_entity_poly.pdbx_seq_one_letter_code
_entity_poly.pdbx_strand_id
1 'polypeptide(L)'
;MKLGCLFCSVIFLLIFILLSKDELANVKALVVQNNPFYGLSNEKIKTVQSTTDDNLINVELEYAPDAFKIGSPEFFKATLTYNDTNELALHADTDIVISKNGKELYKESKGFSQGYVHTPNGIVLSSYKFPDPGQYVISVKVLGLNFMPVNPKQVTFATNVTHSNDKYSIQIGK
;
A
#
# COMPACT_ATOMS: atom_id res chain seq x y z
N MET A 1 21.40 -49.37 18.17
CA MET A 1 19.94 -49.17 18.26
C MET A 1 19.62 -47.71 17.99
N LYS A 2 19.06 -47.42 16.81
CA LYS A 2 18.69 -46.05 16.38
C LYS A 2 17.17 -45.99 16.15
N LEU A 3 16.40 -45.93 17.23
CA LEU A 3 14.91 -45.87 17.15
C LEU A 3 14.34 -44.52 17.61
N GLY A 4 15.19 -43.56 18.02
CA GLY A 4 14.72 -42.30 18.60
C GLY A 4 14.41 -41.18 17.60
N CYS A 5 14.85 -41.27 16.33
CA CYS A 5 14.76 -40.14 15.39
C CYS A 5 13.51 -40.15 14.50
N LEU A 6 12.82 -41.29 14.39
CA LEU A 6 11.62 -41.41 13.53
C LEU A 6 10.36 -40.85 14.22
N PHE A 7 10.28 -40.95 15.56
CA PHE A 7 9.12 -40.47 16.31
C PHE A 7 9.02 -38.95 16.39
N CYS A 8 10.15 -38.23 16.46
CA CYS A 8 10.14 -36.77 16.46
C CYS A 8 9.67 -36.16 15.13
N SER A 9 10.01 -36.78 14.01
CA SER A 9 9.65 -36.28 12.68
C SER A 9 8.16 -36.41 12.36
N VAL A 10 7.54 -37.50 12.88
CA VAL A 10 6.11 -37.75 12.67
C VAL A 10 5.24 -36.84 13.54
N ILE A 11 5.70 -36.52 14.76
CA ILE A 11 4.98 -35.59 15.65
C ILE A 11 5.03 -34.14 15.09
N PHE A 12 6.14 -33.70 14.50
CA PHE A 12 6.23 -32.40 13.88
C PHE A 12 5.33 -32.29 12.62
N LEU A 13 5.20 -33.35 11.85
CA LEU A 13 4.33 -33.37 10.66
C LEU A 13 2.85 -33.39 11.04
N LEU A 14 2.49 -34.03 12.15
CA LEU A 14 1.10 -34.07 12.65
C LEU A 14 0.65 -32.74 13.26
N ILE A 15 1.56 -31.96 13.86
CA ILE A 15 1.23 -30.62 14.39
C ILE A 15 0.94 -29.63 13.24
N PHE A 16 1.60 -29.79 12.08
CA PHE A 16 1.33 -28.95 10.90
C PHE A 16 0.00 -29.28 10.21
N ILE A 17 -0.54 -30.49 10.41
CA ILE A 17 -1.81 -30.93 9.80
C ILE A 17 -3.01 -30.57 10.68
N LEU A 18 -2.77 -30.25 11.98
CA LEU A 18 -3.81 -29.90 12.95
C LEU A 18 -4.05 -28.40 13.13
N LEU A 19 -3.46 -27.55 12.28
CA LEU A 19 -4.01 -26.20 12.10
C LEU A 19 -5.41 -26.38 11.49
N SER A 20 -6.41 -26.24 12.34
CA SER A 20 -7.80 -26.48 11.95
C SER A 20 -8.15 -25.56 10.78
N LYS A 21 -9.04 -26.02 9.91
CA LYS A 21 -9.58 -25.18 8.82
C LYS A 21 -10.11 -23.85 9.35
N ASP A 22 -10.51 -23.83 10.61
CA ASP A 22 -11.03 -22.66 11.32
C ASP A 22 -9.93 -21.64 11.68
N GLU A 23 -8.70 -22.08 12.03
CA GLU A 23 -7.57 -21.16 12.23
C GLU A 23 -7.10 -20.53 10.90
N LEU A 24 -7.08 -21.33 9.83
CA LEU A 24 -6.77 -20.82 8.49
C LEU A 24 -7.85 -19.85 7.99
N ALA A 25 -9.12 -20.13 8.31
CA ALA A 25 -10.24 -19.25 8.01
C ALA A 25 -10.16 -17.95 8.83
N ASN A 26 -9.77 -18.02 10.10
CA ASN A 26 -9.60 -16.86 10.96
C ASN A 26 -8.42 -15.98 10.52
N VAL A 27 -7.29 -16.58 10.12
CA VAL A 27 -6.15 -15.83 9.55
C VAL A 27 -6.55 -15.18 8.23
N LYS A 28 -7.26 -15.88 7.35
CA LYS A 28 -7.80 -15.29 6.11
C LYS A 28 -8.79 -14.17 6.40
N ALA A 29 -9.69 -14.35 7.36
CA ALA A 29 -10.64 -13.33 7.76
C ALA A 29 -9.95 -12.08 8.33
N LEU A 30 -8.89 -12.26 9.13
CA LEU A 30 -8.12 -11.17 9.71
C LEU A 30 -7.34 -10.38 8.65
N VAL A 31 -6.73 -11.07 7.68
CA VAL A 31 -6.03 -10.44 6.55
C VAL A 31 -7.02 -9.68 5.65
N VAL A 32 -8.20 -10.25 5.48
CA VAL A 32 -9.28 -9.68 4.67
C VAL A 32 -9.89 -8.44 5.33
N GLN A 33 -10.07 -8.42 6.66
CA GLN A 33 -10.61 -7.26 7.38
C GLN A 33 -9.70 -6.03 7.34
N ASN A 34 -8.40 -6.22 7.15
CA ASN A 34 -7.42 -5.12 7.10
C ASN A 34 -7.15 -4.61 5.68
N ASN A 35 -7.78 -5.20 4.65
CA ASN A 35 -7.68 -4.67 3.29
C ASN A 35 -8.85 -3.71 3.04
N PRO A 36 -8.61 -2.38 2.95
CA PRO A 36 -9.67 -1.39 2.74
C PRO A 36 -10.39 -1.56 1.39
N PHE A 37 -9.80 -2.34 0.46
CA PHE A 37 -10.40 -2.65 -0.85
C PHE A 37 -11.22 -3.93 -0.84
N TYR A 38 -11.24 -4.67 0.30
CA TYR A 38 -12.02 -5.91 0.37
C TYR A 38 -13.52 -5.62 0.33
N GLY A 39 -14.22 -6.32 -0.56
CA GLY A 39 -15.66 -6.15 -0.73
C GLY A 39 -16.08 -4.94 -1.57
N LEU A 40 -15.14 -4.11 -2.04
CA LEU A 40 -15.44 -3.10 -3.04
C LEU A 40 -15.53 -3.76 -4.42
N SER A 41 -16.56 -3.38 -5.20
CA SER A 41 -16.61 -3.79 -6.61
C SER A 41 -15.47 -3.09 -7.36
N ASN A 42 -14.89 -3.76 -8.36
CA ASN A 42 -13.82 -3.19 -9.18
C ASN A 42 -14.21 -1.86 -9.84
N GLU A 43 -15.50 -1.62 -10.04
CA GLU A 43 -16.02 -0.35 -10.57
C GLU A 43 -15.81 0.85 -9.64
N LYS A 44 -15.61 0.60 -8.33
CA LYS A 44 -15.36 1.64 -7.33
C LYS A 44 -13.88 1.87 -7.05
N ILE A 45 -13.00 1.06 -7.62
CA ILE A 45 -11.55 1.20 -7.49
C ILE A 45 -11.04 1.83 -8.78
N LYS A 46 -10.27 2.88 -8.65
CA LYS A 46 -9.55 3.52 -9.75
C LYS A 46 -8.07 3.26 -9.61
N THR A 47 -7.39 3.15 -10.73
CA THR A 47 -5.95 2.87 -10.79
C THR A 47 -5.28 3.90 -11.68
N VAL A 48 -4.15 4.42 -11.21
CA VAL A 48 -3.23 5.26 -11.97
C VAL A 48 -1.81 4.74 -11.78
N GLN A 49 -0.95 4.93 -12.77
CA GLN A 49 0.42 4.46 -12.73
C GLN A 49 1.38 5.57 -13.13
N SER A 50 2.54 5.58 -12.53
CA SER A 50 3.66 6.42 -12.94
C SER A 50 4.97 5.82 -12.46
N THR A 51 6.08 6.24 -13.08
CA THR A 51 7.42 5.74 -12.79
C THR A 51 8.24 6.81 -12.09
N THR A 52 9.17 6.43 -11.24
CA THR A 52 10.14 7.35 -10.65
C THR A 52 11.01 8.01 -11.73
N ASP A 53 11.55 9.20 -11.43
CA ASP A 53 12.33 10.01 -12.40
C ASP A 53 13.52 9.25 -13.01
N ASP A 54 14.06 8.29 -12.28
CA ASP A 54 15.17 7.44 -12.76
C ASP A 54 14.69 6.15 -13.45
N ASN A 55 13.41 6.00 -13.69
CA ASN A 55 12.76 4.83 -14.27
C ASN A 55 13.02 3.49 -13.55
N LEU A 56 13.42 3.52 -12.28
CA LEU A 56 13.71 2.28 -11.54
C LEU A 56 12.45 1.62 -11.02
N ILE A 57 11.54 2.40 -10.43
CA ILE A 57 10.33 1.89 -9.79
C ILE A 57 9.09 2.42 -10.51
N ASN A 58 8.22 1.51 -10.88
CA ASN A 58 6.85 1.82 -11.28
C ASN A 58 5.94 1.75 -10.06
N VAL A 59 5.10 2.76 -9.89
CA VAL A 59 4.12 2.87 -8.81
C VAL A 59 2.74 2.81 -9.41
N GLU A 60 1.99 1.77 -9.06
CA GLU A 60 0.56 1.68 -9.29
C GLU A 60 -0.18 2.15 -8.04
N LEU A 61 -0.96 3.21 -8.16
CA LEU A 61 -1.80 3.74 -7.10
C LEU A 61 -3.26 3.39 -7.38
N GLU A 62 -3.81 2.50 -6.57
CA GLU A 62 -5.25 2.22 -6.49
C GLU A 62 -5.86 3.12 -5.42
N TYR A 63 -7.06 3.64 -5.68
CA TYR A 63 -7.82 4.42 -4.70
C TYR A 63 -9.31 4.11 -4.76
N ALA A 64 -9.95 4.25 -3.61
CA ALA A 64 -11.39 4.00 -3.46
C ALA A 64 -11.98 4.83 -2.30
N PRO A 65 -13.23 5.24 -2.41
CA PRO A 65 -14.12 5.09 -3.56
C PRO A 65 -13.71 5.97 -4.75
N ASP A 66 -14.28 5.71 -5.92
CA ASP A 66 -13.99 6.47 -7.15
C ASP A 66 -14.48 7.93 -7.12
N ALA A 67 -15.13 8.32 -6.06
CA ALA A 67 -15.61 9.69 -5.80
C ALA A 67 -15.20 10.12 -4.39
N PHE A 68 -14.17 10.94 -4.31
CA PHE A 68 -13.72 11.52 -3.04
C PHE A 68 -14.82 12.41 -2.44
N LYS A 69 -15.21 12.11 -1.23
CA LYS A 69 -16.16 12.92 -0.46
C LYS A 69 -15.41 13.64 0.64
N ILE A 70 -15.62 14.97 0.74
CA ILE A 70 -15.08 15.75 1.84
C ILE A 70 -15.52 15.12 3.18
N GLY A 71 -14.54 14.90 4.07
CA GLY A 71 -14.79 14.33 5.39
C GLY A 71 -14.99 12.82 5.44
N SER A 72 -15.06 12.13 4.30
CA SER A 72 -15.06 10.66 4.26
C SER A 72 -13.63 10.13 4.11
N PRO A 73 -13.30 8.96 4.66
CA PRO A 73 -11.99 8.36 4.42
C PRO A 73 -11.87 7.89 2.97
N GLU A 74 -10.78 8.26 2.35
CA GLU A 74 -10.33 7.73 1.07
C GLU A 74 -9.20 6.75 1.33
N PHE A 75 -9.23 5.62 0.66
CA PHE A 75 -8.23 4.56 0.81
C PHE A 75 -7.31 4.55 -0.39
N PHE A 76 -6.04 4.33 -0.12
CA PHE A 76 -5.00 4.25 -1.11
C PHE A 76 -4.23 2.95 -0.94
N LYS A 77 -3.90 2.31 -2.06
CA LYS A 77 -2.98 1.19 -2.11
C LYS A 77 -1.95 1.51 -3.17
N ALA A 78 -0.71 1.67 -2.77
CA ALA A 78 0.40 1.80 -3.71
C ALA A 78 1.12 0.46 -3.83
N THR A 79 1.27 -0.04 -5.04
CA THR A 79 2.04 -1.23 -5.39
C THR A 79 3.31 -0.78 -6.11
N LEU A 80 4.46 -1.20 -5.61
CA LEU A 80 5.76 -0.88 -6.15
C LEU A 80 6.32 -2.07 -6.90
N THR A 81 6.70 -1.88 -8.15
CA THR A 81 7.36 -2.88 -8.98
C THR A 81 8.64 -2.31 -9.60
N TYR A 82 9.63 -3.16 -9.84
CA TYR A 82 10.76 -2.79 -10.68
C TYR A 82 10.28 -2.60 -12.11
N ASN A 83 10.65 -1.46 -12.72
CA ASN A 83 10.13 -1.10 -14.04
C ASN A 83 10.63 -2.00 -15.17
N ASP A 84 11.80 -2.60 -15.02
CA ASP A 84 12.43 -3.48 -16.01
C ASP A 84 11.91 -4.92 -15.96
N THR A 85 11.58 -5.42 -14.76
CA THR A 85 11.17 -6.82 -14.57
C THR A 85 9.69 -6.99 -14.26
N ASN A 86 9.00 -5.92 -13.86
CA ASN A 86 7.64 -5.93 -13.29
C ASN A 86 7.51 -6.79 -12.01
N GLU A 87 8.62 -7.15 -11.39
CA GLU A 87 8.61 -7.85 -10.10
C GLU A 87 8.33 -6.87 -8.97
N LEU A 88 7.67 -7.35 -7.91
CA LEU A 88 7.43 -6.54 -6.71
C LEU A 88 8.75 -6.07 -6.09
N ALA A 89 8.82 -4.79 -5.74
CA ALA A 89 9.93 -4.22 -4.97
C ALA A 89 9.81 -4.64 -3.50
N LEU A 90 10.29 -5.85 -3.20
CA LEU A 90 10.23 -6.42 -1.86
C LEU A 90 11.10 -5.62 -0.88
N HIS A 91 10.72 -5.67 0.41
CA HIS A 91 11.45 -5.00 1.50
C HIS A 91 11.77 -3.54 1.18
N ALA A 92 10.74 -2.82 0.73
CA ALA A 92 10.86 -1.39 0.44
C ALA A 92 10.52 -0.54 1.67
N ASP A 93 11.29 0.52 1.86
CA ASP A 93 10.99 1.58 2.81
C ASP A 93 10.32 2.72 2.05
N THR A 94 9.09 3.05 2.44
CA THR A 94 8.21 3.92 1.66
C THR A 94 7.51 4.95 2.53
N ASP A 95 6.90 5.93 1.88
CA ASP A 95 5.97 6.84 2.52
C ASP A 95 4.91 7.33 1.54
N ILE A 96 3.69 7.52 2.02
CA ILE A 96 2.64 8.23 1.31
C ILE A 96 2.46 9.59 1.97
N VAL A 97 2.64 10.64 1.20
CA VAL A 97 2.53 12.02 1.65
C VAL A 97 1.43 12.71 0.87
N ILE A 98 0.53 13.41 1.57
CA ILE A 98 -0.52 14.22 0.94
C ILE A 98 -0.26 15.69 1.25
N SER A 99 -0.23 16.51 0.21
CA SER A 99 0.02 17.94 0.31
C SER A 99 -1.02 18.77 -0.45
N LYS A 100 -1.18 20.03 -0.03
CA LYS A 100 -2.01 21.04 -0.69
C LYS A 100 -1.26 22.34 -0.72
N ASN A 101 -1.18 22.99 -1.88
CA ASN A 101 -0.44 24.25 -2.05
C ASN A 101 1.01 24.19 -1.53
N GLY A 102 1.70 23.06 -1.74
CA GLY A 102 3.06 22.82 -1.29
C GLY A 102 3.21 22.55 0.22
N LYS A 103 2.13 22.58 0.99
CA LYS A 103 2.16 22.26 2.43
C LYS A 103 1.79 20.80 2.64
N GLU A 104 2.64 20.04 3.36
CA GLU A 104 2.33 18.68 3.83
C GLU A 104 1.16 18.73 4.83
N LEU A 105 0.14 17.93 4.57
CA LEU A 105 -1.03 17.77 5.42
C LEU A 105 -1.06 16.41 6.10
N TYR A 106 -0.48 15.40 5.45
CA TYR A 106 -0.48 14.03 5.92
C TYR A 106 0.79 13.32 5.49
N LYS A 107 1.24 12.42 6.33
CA LYS A 107 2.36 11.53 6.09
C LYS A 107 2.05 10.19 6.76
N GLU A 108 2.09 9.08 6.00
CA GLU A 108 1.76 7.74 6.53
C GLU A 108 2.71 7.32 7.65
N SER A 109 3.99 7.63 7.50
CA SER A 109 4.99 7.32 8.51
C SER A 109 4.94 8.22 9.75
N LYS A 110 3.94 9.12 9.85
CA LYS A 110 3.79 9.98 11.03
C LYS A 110 3.60 9.13 12.29
N GLY A 111 4.53 9.24 13.22
CA GLY A 111 4.53 8.45 14.45
C GLY A 111 5.47 7.23 14.43
N PHE A 112 6.01 6.88 13.27
CA PHE A 112 7.08 5.87 13.19
C PHE A 112 8.44 6.54 13.46
N SER A 113 9.21 6.01 14.39
CA SER A 113 10.51 6.58 14.78
C SER A 113 11.53 6.60 13.63
N GLN A 114 11.45 5.62 12.72
CA GLN A 114 12.31 5.53 11.54
C GLN A 114 11.94 6.54 10.44
N GLY A 115 10.73 7.13 10.48
CA GLY A 115 10.28 8.13 9.51
C GLY A 115 9.88 7.58 8.15
N TYR A 116 9.67 6.27 8.05
CA TYR A 116 9.16 5.56 6.87
C TYR A 116 8.31 4.35 7.28
N VAL A 117 7.56 3.79 6.33
CA VAL A 117 6.82 2.53 6.46
C VAL A 117 7.61 1.46 5.73
N HIS A 118 8.01 0.39 6.45
CA HIS A 118 8.61 -0.78 5.82
C HIS A 118 7.53 -1.69 5.25
N THR A 119 7.63 -2.03 3.96
CA THR A 119 6.74 -2.98 3.31
C THR A 119 7.52 -4.19 2.81
N PRO A 120 7.24 -5.39 3.35
CA PRO A 120 7.95 -6.60 2.94
C PRO A 120 7.57 -7.07 1.52
N ASN A 121 6.40 -6.68 1.03
CA ASN A 121 5.82 -7.16 -0.24
C ASN A 121 5.65 -6.06 -1.30
N GLY A 122 6.25 -4.89 -1.11
CA GLY A 122 6.14 -3.79 -2.07
C GLY A 122 4.76 -3.13 -2.13
N ILE A 123 3.89 -3.39 -1.14
CA ILE A 123 2.54 -2.82 -1.08
C ILE A 123 2.41 -1.97 0.17
N VAL A 124 2.00 -0.73 0.01
CA VAL A 124 1.69 0.17 1.12
C VAL A 124 0.22 0.61 1.05
N LEU A 125 -0.45 0.55 2.19
CA LEU A 125 -1.83 0.99 2.35
C LEU A 125 -1.85 2.28 3.15
N SER A 126 -2.79 3.16 2.82
CA SER A 126 -2.98 4.43 3.49
C SER A 126 -4.43 4.85 3.45
N SER A 127 -4.82 5.77 4.32
CA SER A 127 -6.13 6.43 4.23
C SER A 127 -6.04 7.88 4.66
N TYR A 128 -6.83 8.71 4.00
CA TYR A 128 -6.89 10.14 4.31
C TYR A 128 -8.30 10.70 4.15
N LYS A 129 -8.65 11.68 5.02
CA LYS A 129 -9.88 12.47 4.89
C LYS A 129 -9.55 13.85 4.39
N PHE A 130 -9.98 14.16 3.17
CA PHE A 130 -9.80 15.50 2.61
C PHE A 130 -10.70 16.50 3.35
N PRO A 131 -10.14 17.54 4.00
CA PRO A 131 -10.92 18.45 4.83
C PRO A 131 -11.73 19.46 4.01
N ASP A 132 -11.26 19.81 2.84
CA ASP A 132 -11.85 20.84 1.99
C ASP A 132 -11.60 20.59 0.50
N PRO A 133 -12.32 21.24 -0.41
CA PRO A 133 -12.12 21.08 -1.85
C PRO A 133 -10.83 21.76 -2.32
N GLY A 134 -10.35 21.36 -3.48
CA GLY A 134 -9.19 21.94 -4.16
C GLY A 134 -8.20 20.92 -4.67
N GLN A 135 -7.08 21.40 -5.15
CA GLN A 135 -6.03 20.57 -5.72
C GLN A 135 -5.11 20.02 -4.61
N TYR A 136 -4.92 18.72 -4.61
CA TYR A 136 -4.02 18.00 -3.72
C TYR A 136 -3.00 17.23 -4.53
N VAL A 137 -1.87 16.94 -3.91
CA VAL A 137 -0.83 16.09 -4.47
C VAL A 137 -0.62 14.91 -3.52
N ILE A 138 -0.71 13.71 -4.06
CA ILE A 138 -0.40 12.47 -3.39
C ILE A 138 0.98 12.05 -3.88
N SER A 139 1.96 11.96 -2.98
CA SER A 139 3.33 11.55 -3.31
C SER A 139 3.61 10.19 -2.70
N VAL A 140 4.05 9.23 -3.51
CA VAL A 140 4.60 7.96 -3.05
C VAL A 140 6.11 8.06 -3.11
N LYS A 141 6.76 7.96 -1.95
CA LYS A 141 8.21 8.06 -1.80
C LYS A 141 8.81 6.68 -1.61
N VAL A 142 9.95 6.42 -2.21
CA VAL A 142 10.78 5.23 -2.02
C VAL A 142 12.09 5.68 -1.39
N LEU A 143 12.37 5.21 -0.19
CA LEU A 143 13.48 5.63 0.67
C LEU A 143 14.50 4.52 0.87
N GLY A 144 14.10 3.25 0.67
CA GLY A 144 14.93 2.07 0.76
C GLY A 144 14.38 0.94 -0.11
N LEU A 145 15.25 0.05 -0.57
CA LEU A 145 14.94 -1.16 -1.33
C LEU A 145 15.82 -2.29 -0.85
N ASN A 146 15.28 -3.50 -0.70
CA ASN A 146 16.03 -4.68 -0.26
C ASN A 146 16.84 -4.44 1.02
N PHE A 147 16.23 -3.76 2.02
CA PHE A 147 16.85 -3.37 3.28
C PHE A 147 18.01 -2.35 3.17
N MET A 148 18.19 -1.75 2.00
CA MET A 148 19.25 -0.77 1.78
C MET A 148 18.63 0.61 1.52
N PRO A 149 19.12 1.68 2.15
CA PRO A 149 18.67 3.03 1.84
C PRO A 149 19.04 3.38 0.40
N VAL A 150 18.12 4.09 -0.28
CA VAL A 150 18.38 4.64 -1.61
C VAL A 150 18.26 6.15 -1.59
N ASN A 151 18.82 6.82 -2.59
CA ASN A 151 18.49 8.22 -2.80
C ASN A 151 16.96 8.34 -2.93
N PRO A 152 16.32 9.22 -2.16
CA PRO A 152 14.86 9.33 -2.19
C PRO A 152 14.33 9.53 -3.60
N LYS A 153 13.40 8.68 -3.99
CA LYS A 153 12.68 8.73 -5.26
C LYS A 153 11.23 9.01 -4.95
N GLN A 154 10.51 9.61 -5.88
CA GLN A 154 9.09 9.82 -5.69
C GLN A 154 8.32 9.79 -7.00
N VAL A 155 7.04 9.44 -6.86
CA VAL A 155 6.03 9.62 -7.89
C VAL A 155 4.93 10.50 -7.32
N THR A 156 4.39 11.40 -8.11
CA THR A 156 3.33 12.31 -7.68
C THR A 156 2.08 12.13 -8.53
N PHE A 157 0.93 12.17 -7.86
CA PHE A 157 -0.39 12.11 -8.46
C PHE A 157 -1.18 13.34 -8.03
N ALA A 158 -1.58 14.16 -8.98
CA ALA A 158 -2.43 15.33 -8.69
C ALA A 158 -3.90 14.90 -8.70
N THR A 159 -4.64 15.32 -7.69
CA THR A 159 -6.09 15.13 -7.62
C THR A 159 -6.79 16.42 -7.32
N ASN A 160 -7.99 16.60 -7.87
CA ASN A 160 -8.84 17.74 -7.58
C ASN A 160 -10.06 17.28 -6.79
N VAL A 161 -10.12 17.66 -5.52
CA VAL A 161 -11.24 17.37 -4.62
C VAL A 161 -12.27 18.49 -4.78
N THR A 162 -13.51 18.14 -5.15
CA THR A 162 -14.61 19.13 -5.32
C THR A 162 -15.70 18.93 -4.28
N HIS A 163 -16.77 19.68 -4.31
CA HIS A 163 -17.92 19.44 -3.45
C HIS A 163 -18.72 18.22 -3.92
N SER A 164 -19.31 17.51 -3.02
CA SER A 164 -19.81 16.11 -2.99
C SER A 164 -20.58 15.53 -4.19
N ASN A 165 -20.80 16.25 -5.27
CA ASN A 165 -21.62 15.80 -6.40
C ASN A 165 -20.88 15.61 -7.73
N ASP A 166 -19.60 15.98 -7.81
CA ASP A 166 -18.85 15.90 -9.05
C ASP A 166 -17.90 14.70 -9.06
N LYS A 167 -17.75 14.05 -10.22
CA LYS A 167 -16.80 12.95 -10.41
C LYS A 167 -15.37 13.48 -10.43
N TYR A 168 -14.48 12.83 -9.71
CA TYR A 168 -13.06 13.21 -9.61
C TYR A 168 -12.20 12.39 -10.53
N SER A 169 -11.05 12.98 -10.93
CA SER A 169 -9.99 12.26 -11.60
C SER A 169 -8.64 12.58 -10.94
N ILE A 170 -7.81 11.56 -10.78
CA ILE A 170 -6.39 11.75 -10.50
C ILE A 170 -5.67 11.93 -11.84
N GLN A 171 -4.80 12.93 -11.92
CA GLN A 171 -3.92 13.15 -13.05
C GLN A 171 -2.48 12.84 -12.65
N ILE A 172 -1.74 12.27 -13.58
CA ILE A 172 -0.31 12.03 -13.39
C ILE A 172 0.39 13.38 -13.55
N GLY A 173 1.10 13.82 -12.51
CA GLY A 173 1.98 15.00 -12.59
C GLY A 173 3.14 14.70 -13.53
N LYS A 174 3.45 15.66 -14.42
CA LYS A 174 4.67 15.64 -15.23
C LYS A 174 5.79 16.31 -14.49
#